data_e1834ae4aeca3f3d37369703afa8894c
#
_entry.id   e1834ae4aeca3f3d37369703afa8894c
#
_cell.length_a   1.000
_cell.length_b   1.000
_cell.length_c   1.000
_cell.angle_alpha   90.00
_cell.angle_beta   90.00
_cell.angle_gamma   90.00
#
_symmetry.space_group_name_H-M   'P 1'
#
loop_
_entity.id
_entity.type
_entity.pdbx_description
1 polymer ?
#
loop_
_entity_poly.entity_id
_entity_poly.type
_entity_poly.pdbx_seq_one_letter_code
_entity_poly.pdbx_strand_id
1 'polypeptide(L)'
;SGVDAGYGSVRVLHDVSMTVLDGETVVLLGSNGNGKSTLIKCITGIVTPTRGRIVLESEGRTIDLVGRTPEAIVDLGISLVPEGRRLFPALSVEENLMLGAYRRAARRSIAANLEFVLGVFPALRERQRQLAGSMSGGEQQMVALGRALMSAPKVLLIDEPSVGLAPILVSRMIAKIKELKEQRGLTVLMAEQNFNQAIKIADRAYVMVHGRIEFEGKSPAALADNPMIKRYYLGA
;
A
#
# COMPACT_ATOMS: atom_id res chain seq x y z
N SER A 1 4.21 -16.51 5.09
CA SER A 1 3.50 -17.81 5.12
C SER A 1 3.08 -18.17 6.52
N GLY A 2 1.82 -18.69 6.66
CA GLY A 2 1.29 -19.21 7.92
C GLY A 2 1.12 -18.15 9.02
N VAL A 3 0.81 -16.90 8.66
CA VAL A 3 0.81 -15.78 9.57
C VAL A 3 -0.44 -15.77 10.44
N ASP A 4 -0.24 -15.83 11.76
CA ASP A 4 -1.23 -15.55 12.79
C ASP A 4 -0.87 -14.25 13.49
N ALA A 5 -1.83 -13.35 13.66
CA ALA A 5 -1.62 -12.08 14.35
C ALA A 5 -2.93 -11.50 14.90
N GLY A 6 -2.81 -10.57 15.85
CA GLY A 6 -3.95 -9.92 16.45
C GLY A 6 -3.56 -8.86 17.47
N TYR A 7 -4.53 -8.45 18.28
CA TYR A 7 -4.36 -7.39 19.28
C TYR A 7 -4.81 -7.92 20.65
N GLY A 8 -3.88 -7.94 21.60
CA GLY A 8 -4.13 -8.53 22.91
C GLY A 8 -4.56 -9.99 22.79
N SER A 9 -5.72 -10.35 23.31
CA SER A 9 -6.31 -11.71 23.22
C SER A 9 -7.08 -11.96 21.92
N VAL A 10 -7.33 -10.93 21.09
CA VAL A 10 -8.14 -11.04 19.88
C VAL A 10 -7.24 -11.39 18.69
N ARG A 11 -7.38 -12.61 18.18
CA ARG A 11 -6.71 -13.04 16.96
C ARG A 11 -7.49 -12.55 15.75
N VAL A 12 -6.82 -11.88 14.81
CA VAL A 12 -7.40 -11.27 13.62
C VAL A 12 -6.98 -12.01 12.35
N LEU A 13 -5.72 -12.47 12.27
CA LEU A 13 -5.21 -13.24 11.16
C LEU A 13 -5.07 -14.71 11.56
N HIS A 14 -5.48 -15.60 10.66
CA HIS A 14 -5.52 -17.03 10.88
C HIS A 14 -4.83 -17.76 9.71
N ASP A 15 -3.59 -18.18 9.90
CA ASP A 15 -2.81 -18.97 8.92
C ASP A 15 -2.72 -18.31 7.53
N VAL A 16 -2.50 -16.99 7.51
CA VAL A 16 -2.46 -16.22 6.26
C VAL A 16 -1.19 -16.50 5.50
N SER A 17 -1.35 -16.96 4.26
CA SER A 17 -0.24 -17.19 3.32
C SER A 17 -0.50 -16.48 2.00
N MET A 18 0.48 -15.72 1.51
CA MET A 18 0.43 -15.05 0.21
C MET A 18 1.84 -14.76 -0.30
N THR A 19 1.94 -14.50 -1.59
CA THR A 19 3.20 -14.15 -2.27
C THR A 19 2.99 -12.92 -3.13
N VAL A 20 3.98 -12.03 -3.15
CA VAL A 20 4.06 -10.88 -4.04
C VAL A 20 5.39 -11.00 -4.79
N LEU A 21 5.35 -11.10 -6.11
CA LEU A 21 6.54 -11.19 -6.94
C LEU A 21 7.12 -9.81 -7.23
N ASP A 22 8.40 -9.76 -7.58
CA ASP A 22 9.05 -8.50 -7.94
C ASP A 22 8.37 -7.85 -9.15
N GLY A 23 8.13 -6.54 -9.07
CA GLY A 23 7.40 -5.77 -10.08
C GLY A 23 5.91 -6.11 -10.22
N GLU A 24 5.34 -6.99 -9.38
CA GLU A 24 3.93 -7.36 -9.40
C GLU A 24 3.08 -6.35 -8.61
N THR A 25 1.86 -6.10 -9.08
CA THR A 25 0.80 -5.49 -8.28
C THR A 25 -0.14 -6.56 -7.76
N VAL A 26 -0.09 -6.79 -6.47
CA VAL A 26 -1.00 -7.69 -5.77
C VAL A 26 -2.04 -6.88 -5.01
N VAL A 27 -3.32 -7.26 -5.18
CA VAL A 27 -4.40 -6.64 -4.42
C VAL A 27 -4.97 -7.63 -3.40
N LEU A 28 -5.04 -7.17 -2.15
CA LEU A 28 -5.68 -7.87 -1.06
C LEU A 28 -7.11 -7.34 -0.91
N LEU A 29 -8.07 -8.09 -1.40
CA LEU A 29 -9.50 -7.78 -1.38
C LEU A 29 -10.15 -8.28 -0.10
N GLY A 30 -11.10 -7.52 0.42
CA GLY A 30 -11.91 -7.91 1.58
C GLY A 30 -12.72 -6.73 2.09
N SER A 31 -13.86 -6.98 2.71
CA SER A 31 -14.63 -5.96 3.43
C SER A 31 -13.89 -5.46 4.67
N ASN A 32 -14.38 -4.39 5.27
CA ASN A 32 -13.80 -3.84 6.50
C ASN A 32 -13.85 -4.88 7.62
N GLY A 33 -12.80 -4.88 8.46
CA GLY A 33 -12.68 -5.84 9.57
C GLY A 33 -12.11 -7.22 9.18
N ASN A 34 -11.86 -7.50 7.91
CA ASN A 34 -11.34 -8.81 7.48
C ASN A 34 -9.84 -9.03 7.74
N GLY A 35 -9.11 -8.05 8.31
CA GLY A 35 -7.72 -8.23 8.69
C GLY A 35 -6.68 -7.68 7.69
N LYS A 36 -7.10 -7.07 6.57
CA LYS A 36 -6.19 -6.52 5.54
C LYS A 36 -5.14 -5.57 6.13
N SER A 37 -5.59 -4.53 6.83
CA SER A 37 -4.70 -3.56 7.47
C SER A 37 -3.83 -4.19 8.58
N THR A 38 -4.31 -5.25 9.23
CA THR A 38 -3.52 -6.00 10.22
C THR A 38 -2.36 -6.72 9.53
N LEU A 39 -2.59 -7.33 8.36
CA LEU A 39 -1.51 -7.94 7.58
C LEU A 39 -0.48 -6.91 7.12
N ILE A 40 -0.93 -5.75 6.62
CA ILE A 40 -0.02 -4.64 6.26
C ILE A 40 0.80 -4.19 7.48
N LYS A 41 0.16 -4.07 8.66
CA LYS A 41 0.86 -3.73 9.91
C LYS A 41 1.86 -4.80 10.35
N CYS A 42 1.60 -6.08 10.07
CA CYS A 42 2.58 -7.14 10.29
C CYS A 42 3.78 -7.00 9.37
N ILE A 43 3.57 -6.71 8.08
CA ILE A 43 4.66 -6.51 7.11
C ILE A 43 5.51 -5.30 7.48
N THR A 44 4.89 -4.24 8.03
CA THR A 44 5.58 -2.99 8.43
C THR A 44 6.16 -3.03 9.85
N GLY A 45 6.06 -4.16 10.57
CA GLY A 45 6.60 -4.32 11.93
C GLY A 45 5.82 -3.58 13.03
N ILE A 46 4.65 -3.00 12.71
CA ILE A 46 3.78 -2.33 13.69
C ILE A 46 3.05 -3.35 14.57
N VAL A 47 2.70 -4.51 14.00
CA VAL A 47 2.11 -5.65 14.71
C VAL A 47 3.05 -6.83 14.53
N THR A 48 3.44 -7.45 15.63
CA THR A 48 4.28 -8.65 15.58
C THR A 48 3.38 -9.88 15.44
N PRO A 49 3.57 -10.71 14.39
CA PRO A 49 2.89 -11.99 14.27
C PRO A 49 3.18 -12.90 15.46
N THR A 50 2.17 -13.66 15.89
CA THR A 50 2.32 -14.67 16.95
C THR A 50 2.79 -16.01 16.39
N ARG A 51 2.64 -16.23 15.06
CA ARG A 51 3.09 -17.41 14.33
C ARG A 51 3.32 -17.05 12.86
N GLY A 52 4.08 -17.89 12.16
CA GLY A 52 4.36 -17.75 10.74
C GLY A 52 5.60 -16.92 10.47
N ARG A 53 5.84 -16.64 9.18
CA ARG A 53 7.02 -15.91 8.71
C ARG A 53 6.60 -14.89 7.64
N ILE A 54 7.26 -13.74 7.66
CA ILE A 54 7.15 -12.71 6.62
C ILE A 54 8.57 -12.47 6.12
N VAL A 55 8.81 -12.83 4.87
CA VAL A 55 10.15 -12.72 4.28
C VAL A 55 10.17 -11.75 3.10
N LEU A 56 11.24 -11.00 2.99
CA LEU A 56 11.61 -10.20 1.84
C LEU A 56 12.79 -10.87 1.15
N GLU A 57 12.62 -11.22 -0.12
CA GLU A 57 13.71 -11.62 -0.98
C GLU A 57 14.21 -10.40 -1.76
N SER A 58 15.46 -10.03 -1.57
CA SER A 58 16.05 -8.88 -2.24
C SER A 58 17.54 -9.10 -2.44
N GLU A 59 18.02 -8.89 -3.68
CA GLU A 59 19.44 -8.98 -4.04
C GLU A 59 20.07 -10.34 -3.66
N GLY A 60 19.30 -11.44 -3.88
CA GLY A 60 19.72 -12.81 -3.57
C GLY A 60 19.76 -13.14 -2.06
N ARG A 61 19.19 -12.29 -1.22
CA ARG A 61 19.12 -12.49 0.23
C ARG A 61 17.67 -12.69 0.66
N THR A 62 17.45 -13.64 1.56
CA THR A 62 16.18 -13.85 2.25
C THR A 62 16.24 -13.16 3.61
N ILE A 63 15.36 -12.19 3.83
CA ILE A 63 15.34 -11.34 5.03
C ILE A 63 14.01 -11.59 5.75
N ASP A 64 14.06 -12.10 6.98
CA ASP A 64 12.88 -12.21 7.82
C ASP A 64 12.50 -10.83 8.38
N LEU A 65 11.25 -10.43 8.20
CA LEU A 65 10.72 -9.15 8.67
C LEU A 65 10.11 -9.24 10.08
N VAL A 66 9.78 -10.46 10.54
CA VAL A 66 9.18 -10.65 11.88
C VAL A 66 10.14 -10.19 12.97
N GLY A 67 9.63 -9.35 13.87
CA GLY A 67 10.43 -8.80 14.99
C GLY A 67 11.36 -7.65 14.62
N ARG A 68 11.37 -7.20 13.34
CA ARG A 68 12.09 -5.98 12.96
C ARG A 68 11.29 -4.74 13.32
N THR A 69 11.99 -3.66 13.64
CA THR A 69 11.36 -2.36 13.86
C THR A 69 10.86 -1.76 12.53
N PRO A 70 9.83 -0.88 12.57
CA PRO A 70 9.35 -0.20 11.36
C PRO A 70 10.46 0.55 10.61
N GLU A 71 11.39 1.19 11.31
CA GLU A 71 12.51 1.92 10.73
C GLU A 71 13.42 0.97 9.94
N ALA A 72 13.74 -0.20 10.51
CA ALA A 72 14.56 -1.21 9.83
C ALA A 72 13.87 -1.74 8.57
N ILE A 73 12.54 -1.88 8.59
CA ILE A 73 11.75 -2.31 7.42
C ILE A 73 11.74 -1.22 6.33
N VAL A 74 11.58 0.05 6.72
CA VAL A 74 11.68 1.18 5.78
C VAL A 74 13.07 1.22 5.14
N ASP A 75 14.14 0.96 5.89
CA ASP A 75 15.52 0.92 5.35
C ASP A 75 15.74 -0.20 4.33
N LEU A 76 14.95 -1.28 4.39
CA LEU A 76 14.94 -2.32 3.36
C LEU A 76 14.24 -1.87 2.05
N GLY A 77 13.60 -0.71 2.04
CA GLY A 77 12.91 -0.17 0.86
C GLY A 77 11.42 -0.50 0.80
N ILE A 78 10.80 -0.83 1.93
CA ILE A 78 9.35 -1.00 2.04
C ILE A 78 8.75 0.30 2.57
N SER A 79 7.79 0.89 1.85
CA SER A 79 7.07 2.09 2.28
C SER A 79 5.57 1.84 2.34
N LEU A 80 4.91 2.56 3.25
CA LEU A 80 3.48 2.47 3.48
C LEU A 80 2.78 3.79 3.15
N VAL A 81 1.70 3.70 2.35
CA VAL A 81 0.64 4.71 2.30
C VAL A 81 -0.49 4.22 3.22
N PRO A 82 -0.64 4.80 4.40
CA PRO A 82 -1.61 4.31 5.38
C PRO A 82 -3.04 4.74 5.03
N GLU A 83 -4.01 4.00 5.52
CA GLU A 83 -5.41 4.42 5.56
C GLU A 83 -5.55 5.78 6.26
N GLY A 84 -6.44 6.63 5.74
CA GLY A 84 -6.70 7.95 6.29
C GLY A 84 -5.58 8.96 6.06
N ARG A 85 -4.66 8.68 5.08
CA ARG A 85 -3.60 9.58 4.60
C ARG A 85 -2.52 9.90 5.64
N ARG A 86 -2.87 10.08 6.91
CA ARG A 86 -1.98 10.38 8.06
C ARG A 86 -0.98 11.50 7.74
N LEU A 87 -1.47 12.59 7.15
CA LEU A 87 -0.68 13.80 6.93
C LEU A 87 -0.54 14.61 8.22
N PHE A 88 0.46 15.49 8.22
CA PHE A 88 0.61 16.53 9.23
C PHE A 88 -0.12 17.77 8.73
N PRO A 89 -1.33 18.08 9.21
CA PRO A 89 -2.20 19.09 8.61
C PRO A 89 -1.67 20.52 8.76
N ALA A 90 -0.87 20.76 9.80
CA ALA A 90 -0.23 22.06 10.06
C ALA A 90 1.09 22.27 9.31
N LEU A 91 1.58 21.26 8.61
CA LEU A 91 2.74 21.36 7.73
C LEU A 91 2.29 21.60 6.29
N SER A 92 3.14 22.26 5.51
CA SER A 92 2.97 22.44 4.08
C SER A 92 3.04 21.11 3.31
N VAL A 93 2.65 21.13 2.04
CA VAL A 93 2.80 20.00 1.13
C VAL A 93 4.27 19.58 1.04
N GLU A 94 5.18 20.54 0.81
CA GLU A 94 6.62 20.27 0.70
C GLU A 94 7.17 19.64 1.98
N GLU A 95 6.85 20.20 3.14
CA GLU A 95 7.28 19.64 4.44
C GLU A 95 6.75 18.20 4.64
N ASN A 96 5.47 17.95 4.32
CA ASN A 96 4.94 16.58 4.36
C ASN A 96 5.69 15.63 3.42
N LEU A 97 6.03 16.05 2.21
CA LEU A 97 6.84 15.27 1.27
C LEU A 97 8.23 15.00 1.83
N MET A 98 8.89 16.02 2.35
CA MET A 98 10.26 15.92 2.90
C MET A 98 10.36 14.91 4.07
N LEU A 99 9.31 14.78 4.88
CA LEU A 99 9.24 13.75 5.92
C LEU A 99 9.36 12.33 5.35
N GLY A 100 8.94 12.11 4.10
CA GLY A 100 9.08 10.82 3.42
C GLY A 100 10.53 10.45 3.08
N ALA A 101 11.44 11.41 2.99
CA ALA A 101 12.86 11.18 2.74
C ALA A 101 13.65 10.72 3.98
N TYR A 102 12.96 10.14 4.97
CA TYR A 102 13.55 9.65 6.23
C TYR A 102 14.67 8.64 6.00
N ARG A 103 14.49 7.71 5.06
CA ARG A 103 15.43 6.65 4.74
C ARG A 103 16.80 7.21 4.35
N ARG A 104 17.87 6.66 4.94
CA ARG A 104 19.24 7.12 4.73
C ARG A 104 19.65 7.14 3.24
N ALA A 105 19.25 6.13 2.48
CA ALA A 105 19.47 6.05 1.04
C ALA A 105 18.72 7.17 0.27
N ALA A 106 17.48 7.49 0.67
CA ALA A 106 16.67 8.52 0.03
C ALA A 106 17.21 9.93 0.27
N ARG A 107 17.85 10.18 1.43
CA ARG A 107 18.44 11.49 1.76
C ARG A 107 19.52 11.93 0.76
N ARG A 108 20.20 10.99 0.10
CA ARG A 108 21.21 11.29 -0.92
C ARG A 108 20.62 11.80 -2.24
N SER A 109 19.32 11.62 -2.45
CA SER A 109 18.62 11.92 -3.70
C SER A 109 17.33 12.73 -3.46
N ILE A 110 17.25 13.49 -2.35
CA ILE A 110 16.05 14.24 -1.98
C ILE A 110 15.54 15.11 -3.15
N ALA A 111 16.40 15.91 -3.76
CA ALA A 111 16.01 16.80 -4.85
C ALA A 111 15.46 16.01 -6.05
N ALA A 112 16.13 14.92 -6.44
CA ALA A 112 15.66 14.07 -7.54
C ALA A 112 14.34 13.35 -7.22
N ASN A 113 14.18 12.88 -5.96
CA ASN A 113 12.93 12.26 -5.52
C ASN A 113 11.79 13.28 -5.47
N LEU A 114 12.04 14.50 -5.00
CA LEU A 114 11.06 15.58 -4.98
C LEU A 114 10.64 15.95 -6.40
N GLU A 115 11.57 16.17 -7.32
CA GLU A 115 11.27 16.46 -8.72
C GLU A 115 10.46 15.33 -9.37
N PHE A 116 10.81 14.08 -9.07
CA PHE A 116 10.04 12.92 -9.53
C PHE A 116 8.59 12.98 -9.01
N VAL A 117 8.39 13.16 -7.71
CA VAL A 117 7.06 13.24 -7.09
C VAL A 117 6.24 14.40 -7.68
N LEU A 118 6.85 15.57 -7.86
CA LEU A 118 6.19 16.74 -8.45
C LEU A 118 5.90 16.56 -9.95
N GLY A 119 6.68 15.74 -10.65
CA GLY A 119 6.40 15.31 -12.02
C GLY A 119 5.21 14.34 -12.09
N VAL A 120 5.14 13.40 -11.15
CA VAL A 120 4.01 12.46 -11.01
C VAL A 120 2.71 13.18 -10.64
N PHE A 121 2.79 14.16 -9.75
CA PHE A 121 1.65 14.94 -9.24
C PHE A 121 1.85 16.45 -9.49
N PRO A 122 1.67 16.95 -10.74
CA PRO A 122 1.92 18.35 -11.08
C PRO A 122 1.11 19.33 -10.21
N ALA A 123 -0.10 18.97 -9.80
CA ALA A 123 -0.93 19.79 -8.91
C ALA A 123 -0.25 20.11 -7.57
N LEU A 124 0.64 19.26 -7.09
CA LEU A 124 1.39 19.50 -5.86
C LEU A 124 2.50 20.54 -6.07
N ARG A 125 3.04 20.66 -7.28
CA ARG A 125 4.08 21.65 -7.63
C ARG A 125 3.61 23.09 -7.39
N GLU A 126 2.36 23.37 -7.76
CA GLU A 126 1.77 24.71 -7.58
C GLU A 126 1.40 25.02 -6.13
N ARG A 127 1.31 23.99 -5.29
CA ARG A 127 0.78 24.05 -3.93
C ARG A 127 1.80 23.69 -2.85
N GLN A 128 3.10 23.69 -3.16
CA GLN A 128 4.15 23.25 -2.22
C GLN A 128 4.10 23.95 -0.87
N ARG A 129 3.76 25.26 -0.87
CA ARG A 129 3.68 26.08 0.35
C ARG A 129 2.30 26.03 1.03
N GLN A 130 1.30 25.39 0.42
CA GLN A 130 -0.04 25.28 1.00
C GLN A 130 -0.03 24.28 2.16
N LEU A 131 -0.76 24.57 3.24
CA LEU A 131 -0.94 23.63 4.35
C LEU A 131 -1.71 22.41 3.90
N ALA A 132 -1.22 21.23 4.23
CA ALA A 132 -1.84 19.95 3.83
C ALA A 132 -3.27 19.81 4.39
N GLY A 133 -3.56 20.39 5.55
CA GLY A 133 -4.89 20.37 6.15
C GLY A 133 -5.96 21.14 5.36
N SER A 134 -5.56 22.11 4.51
CA SER A 134 -6.48 22.92 3.70
C SER A 134 -6.74 22.34 2.30
N MET A 135 -6.12 21.22 1.97
CA MET A 135 -6.26 20.57 0.66
C MET A 135 -7.51 19.68 0.60
N SER A 136 -8.03 19.49 -0.62
CA SER A 136 -9.10 18.51 -0.86
C SER A 136 -8.64 17.09 -0.53
N GLY A 137 -9.59 16.18 -0.28
CA GLY A 137 -9.27 14.78 0.04
C GLY A 137 -8.43 14.07 -1.02
N GLY A 138 -8.66 14.37 -2.31
CA GLY A 138 -7.87 13.82 -3.41
C GLY A 138 -6.44 14.35 -3.45
N GLU A 139 -6.26 15.65 -3.22
CA GLU A 139 -4.93 16.25 -3.14
C GLU A 139 -4.15 15.74 -1.93
N GLN A 140 -4.81 15.61 -0.78
CA GLN A 140 -4.21 15.00 0.41
C GLN A 140 -3.75 13.55 0.14
N GLN A 141 -4.50 12.79 -0.65
CA GLN A 141 -4.10 11.43 -1.04
C GLN A 141 -2.86 11.45 -1.95
N MET A 142 -2.77 12.43 -2.88
CA MET A 142 -1.55 12.63 -3.69
C MET A 142 -0.35 12.97 -2.81
N VAL A 143 -0.51 13.81 -1.78
CA VAL A 143 0.56 14.12 -0.82
C VAL A 143 0.98 12.87 -0.05
N ALA A 144 0.03 12.04 0.43
CA ALA A 144 0.34 10.81 1.15
C ALA A 144 1.12 9.81 0.29
N LEU A 145 0.70 9.63 -0.97
CA LEU A 145 1.39 8.79 -1.94
C LEU A 145 2.77 9.37 -2.29
N GLY A 146 2.84 10.67 -2.55
CA GLY A 146 4.09 11.39 -2.80
C GLY A 146 5.08 11.25 -1.66
N ARG A 147 4.62 11.39 -0.42
CA ARG A 147 5.45 11.20 0.79
C ARG A 147 6.04 9.80 0.85
N ALA A 148 5.26 8.76 0.54
CA ALA A 148 5.79 7.39 0.49
C ALA A 148 6.85 7.22 -0.61
N LEU A 149 6.65 7.84 -1.78
CA LEU A 149 7.60 7.81 -2.90
C LEU A 149 8.91 8.56 -2.63
N MET A 150 8.89 9.56 -1.74
CA MET A 150 10.12 10.27 -1.33
C MET A 150 11.16 9.36 -0.69
N SER A 151 10.76 8.21 -0.14
CA SER A 151 11.68 7.20 0.39
C SER A 151 12.39 6.39 -0.70
N ALA A 152 12.06 6.57 -2.00
CA ALA A 152 12.51 5.75 -3.12
C ALA A 152 12.31 4.24 -2.85
N PRO A 153 11.06 3.80 -2.63
CA PRO A 153 10.77 2.42 -2.23
C PRO A 153 11.01 1.44 -3.37
N LYS A 154 11.32 0.18 -3.03
CA LYS A 154 11.25 -1.00 -3.91
C LYS A 154 9.87 -1.64 -3.82
N VAL A 155 9.30 -1.65 -2.61
CA VAL A 155 7.96 -2.19 -2.31
C VAL A 155 7.08 -1.09 -1.73
N LEU A 156 5.93 -0.87 -2.35
CA LEU A 156 4.92 0.10 -1.91
C LEU A 156 3.70 -0.64 -1.38
N LEU A 157 3.44 -0.47 -0.09
CA LEU A 157 2.23 -0.95 0.57
C LEU A 157 1.21 0.18 0.57
N ILE A 158 -0.04 -0.10 0.20
CA ILE A 158 -1.10 0.90 0.14
C ILE A 158 -2.32 0.34 0.87
N ASP A 159 -2.76 1.03 1.92
CA ASP A 159 -3.88 0.60 2.74
C ASP A 159 -5.12 1.45 2.45
N GLU A 160 -6.11 0.85 1.80
CA GLU A 160 -7.43 1.41 1.46
C GLU A 160 -7.39 2.83 0.86
N PRO A 161 -6.69 3.03 -0.26
CA PRO A 161 -6.49 4.35 -0.85
C PRO A 161 -7.77 5.01 -1.37
N SER A 162 -8.84 4.25 -1.61
CA SER A 162 -10.12 4.74 -2.13
C SER A 162 -11.04 5.35 -1.07
N VAL A 163 -10.77 5.09 0.22
CA VAL A 163 -11.66 5.53 1.31
C VAL A 163 -11.79 7.03 1.37
N GLY A 164 -13.05 7.51 1.37
CA GLY A 164 -13.36 8.94 1.46
C GLY A 164 -13.03 9.75 0.21
N LEU A 165 -12.88 9.11 -0.94
CA LEU A 165 -12.66 9.76 -2.23
C LEU A 165 -13.85 9.56 -3.19
N ALA A 166 -14.11 10.58 -4.00
CA ALA A 166 -15.04 10.46 -5.11
C ALA A 166 -14.52 9.45 -6.16
N PRO A 167 -15.39 8.66 -6.82
CA PRO A 167 -15.00 7.58 -7.74
C PRO A 167 -14.02 8.02 -8.84
N ILE A 168 -14.19 9.24 -9.36
CA ILE A 168 -13.29 9.79 -10.37
C ILE A 168 -11.87 10.00 -9.85
N LEU A 169 -11.72 10.41 -8.61
CA LEU A 169 -10.41 10.60 -7.97
C LEU A 169 -9.74 9.26 -7.69
N VAL A 170 -10.52 8.25 -7.28
CA VAL A 170 -10.02 6.88 -7.10
C VAL A 170 -9.47 6.35 -8.42
N SER A 171 -10.24 6.47 -9.53
CA SER A 171 -9.80 6.01 -10.85
C SER A 171 -8.51 6.69 -11.31
N ARG A 172 -8.38 8.00 -11.09
CA ARG A 172 -7.15 8.75 -11.41
C ARG A 172 -5.95 8.29 -10.57
N MET A 173 -6.17 8.04 -9.29
CA MET A 173 -5.13 7.57 -8.40
C MET A 173 -4.66 6.15 -8.77
N ILE A 174 -5.58 5.22 -9.05
CA ILE A 174 -5.27 3.87 -9.51
C ILE A 174 -4.45 3.90 -10.80
N ALA A 175 -4.86 4.73 -11.79
CA ALA A 175 -4.09 4.92 -13.02
C ALA A 175 -2.67 5.45 -12.72
N LYS A 176 -2.52 6.36 -11.75
CA LYS A 176 -1.22 6.91 -11.37
C LYS A 176 -0.34 5.88 -10.66
N ILE A 177 -0.90 5.00 -9.82
CA ILE A 177 -0.14 3.90 -9.20
C ILE A 177 0.37 2.94 -10.29
N LYS A 178 -0.46 2.65 -11.31
CA LYS A 178 -0.04 1.81 -12.44
C LYS A 178 1.12 2.43 -13.22
N GLU A 179 1.02 3.71 -13.55
CA GLU A 179 2.10 4.47 -14.20
C GLU A 179 3.40 4.44 -13.39
N LEU A 180 3.31 4.65 -12.07
CA LEU A 180 4.46 4.59 -11.16
C LEU A 180 5.13 3.21 -11.14
N LYS A 181 4.33 2.15 -11.13
CA LYS A 181 4.82 0.76 -11.22
C LYS A 181 5.64 0.59 -12.50
N GLU A 182 5.09 1.00 -13.64
CA GLU A 182 5.73 0.84 -14.95
C GLU A 182 7.02 1.67 -15.05
N GLN A 183 7.01 2.92 -14.55
CA GLN A 183 8.17 3.82 -14.62
C GLN A 183 9.32 3.44 -13.69
N ARG A 184 9.03 2.84 -12.53
CA ARG A 184 10.01 2.59 -11.46
C ARG A 184 10.24 1.11 -11.16
N GLY A 185 9.53 0.20 -11.83
CA GLY A 185 9.60 -1.23 -11.51
C GLY A 185 9.15 -1.53 -10.07
N LEU A 186 8.14 -0.78 -9.57
CA LEU A 186 7.68 -0.94 -8.20
C LEU A 186 6.92 -2.25 -8.01
N THR A 187 7.22 -2.94 -6.92
CA THR A 187 6.35 -3.99 -6.38
C THR A 187 5.28 -3.34 -5.51
N VAL A 188 4.01 -3.64 -5.74
CA VAL A 188 2.89 -3.02 -5.04
C VAL A 188 2.04 -4.08 -4.35
N LEU A 189 1.79 -3.90 -3.05
CA LEU A 189 0.73 -4.61 -2.33
C LEU A 189 -0.31 -3.60 -1.87
N MET A 190 -1.54 -3.72 -2.38
CA MET A 190 -2.63 -2.80 -2.08
C MET A 190 -3.78 -3.54 -1.40
N ALA A 191 -4.17 -3.09 -0.21
CA ALA A 191 -5.42 -3.52 0.41
C ALA A 191 -6.56 -2.65 -0.10
N GLU A 192 -7.63 -3.27 -0.58
CA GLU A 192 -8.80 -2.58 -1.12
C GLU A 192 -10.11 -3.31 -0.80
N GLN A 193 -11.16 -2.52 -0.65
CA GLN A 193 -12.53 -3.03 -0.55
C GLN A 193 -13.25 -2.96 -1.89
N ASN A 194 -12.91 -1.99 -2.73
CA ASN A 194 -13.58 -1.77 -4.01
C ASN A 194 -12.99 -2.67 -5.10
N PHE A 195 -13.67 -3.80 -5.36
CA PHE A 195 -13.28 -4.76 -6.38
C PHE A 195 -13.09 -4.13 -7.78
N ASN A 196 -14.05 -3.28 -8.22
CA ASN A 196 -14.03 -2.69 -9.55
C ASN A 196 -12.83 -1.76 -9.78
N GLN A 197 -12.29 -1.17 -8.73
CA GLN A 197 -11.08 -0.35 -8.81
C GLN A 197 -9.82 -1.22 -8.72
N ALA A 198 -9.82 -2.19 -7.82
CA ALA A 198 -8.70 -3.09 -7.59
C ALA A 198 -8.31 -3.89 -8.84
N ILE A 199 -9.31 -4.43 -9.56
CA ILE A 199 -9.08 -5.28 -10.74
C ILE A 199 -8.40 -4.52 -11.90
N LYS A 200 -8.50 -3.21 -11.95
CA LYS A 200 -7.89 -2.38 -13.02
C LYS A 200 -6.37 -2.35 -12.98
N ILE A 201 -5.78 -2.66 -11.84
CA ILE A 201 -4.34 -2.56 -11.59
C ILE A 201 -3.72 -3.89 -11.19
N ALA A 202 -4.53 -4.85 -10.71
CA ALA A 202 -4.04 -6.11 -10.16
C ALA A 202 -3.46 -7.01 -11.24
N ASP A 203 -2.23 -7.48 -11.05
CA ASP A 203 -1.71 -8.65 -11.77
C ASP A 203 -2.23 -9.93 -11.12
N ARG A 204 -2.35 -9.92 -9.77
CA ARG A 204 -2.88 -10.98 -8.92
C ARG A 204 -3.71 -10.37 -7.79
N ALA A 205 -4.69 -11.11 -7.30
CA ALA A 205 -5.36 -10.72 -6.08
C ALA A 205 -5.63 -11.89 -5.15
N TYR A 206 -5.67 -11.58 -3.87
CA TYR A 206 -6.11 -12.47 -2.79
C TYR A 206 -7.39 -11.93 -2.19
N VAL A 207 -8.34 -12.81 -1.91
CA VAL A 207 -9.59 -12.46 -1.19
C VAL A 207 -9.45 -12.91 0.24
N MET A 208 -9.54 -11.94 1.15
CA MET A 208 -9.47 -12.18 2.59
C MET A 208 -10.87 -12.09 3.21
N VAL A 209 -11.27 -13.14 3.94
CA VAL A 209 -12.53 -13.22 4.68
C VAL A 209 -12.22 -13.72 6.10
N HIS A 210 -12.70 -12.99 7.11
CA HIS A 210 -12.49 -13.33 8.53
C HIS A 210 -11.05 -13.72 8.87
N GLY A 211 -10.08 -12.96 8.36
CA GLY A 211 -8.66 -13.15 8.65
C GLY A 211 -8.00 -14.33 7.95
N ARG A 212 -8.62 -14.92 6.93
CA ARG A 212 -8.09 -16.02 6.12
C ARG A 212 -8.05 -15.64 4.65
N ILE A 213 -7.11 -16.19 3.91
CA ILE A 213 -7.15 -16.14 2.43
C ILE A 213 -8.06 -17.26 1.96
N GLU A 214 -9.20 -16.89 1.38
CA GLU A 214 -10.18 -17.82 0.85
C GLU A 214 -10.02 -18.09 -0.64
N PHE A 215 -9.38 -17.15 -1.36
CA PHE A 215 -9.19 -17.28 -2.79
C PHE A 215 -7.95 -16.53 -3.28
N GLU A 216 -7.27 -17.11 -4.28
CA GLU A 216 -6.20 -16.48 -5.05
C GLU A 216 -6.61 -16.43 -6.52
N GLY A 217 -6.64 -15.24 -7.11
CA GLY A 217 -6.86 -15.02 -8.55
C GLY A 217 -5.57 -14.56 -9.22
N LYS A 218 -5.09 -15.35 -10.17
CA LYS A 218 -3.81 -15.10 -10.90
C LYS A 218 -3.96 -14.21 -12.13
N SER A 219 -5.16 -13.65 -12.35
CA SER A 219 -5.43 -12.69 -13.43
C SER A 219 -6.73 -11.93 -13.15
N PRO A 220 -6.92 -10.74 -13.75
CA PRO A 220 -8.17 -10.01 -13.67
C PRO A 220 -9.38 -10.83 -14.12
N ALA A 221 -9.25 -11.65 -15.19
CA ALA A 221 -10.32 -12.50 -15.69
C ALA A 221 -10.71 -13.60 -14.68
N ALA A 222 -9.74 -14.27 -14.08
CA ALA A 222 -9.98 -15.30 -13.06
C ALA A 222 -10.69 -14.72 -11.82
N LEU A 223 -10.44 -13.45 -11.50
CA LEU A 223 -11.14 -12.74 -10.43
C LEU A 223 -12.59 -12.43 -10.80
N ALA A 224 -12.82 -11.87 -12.00
CA ALA A 224 -14.15 -11.48 -12.46
C ALA A 224 -15.11 -12.68 -12.60
N ASP A 225 -14.58 -13.84 -12.96
CA ASP A 225 -15.39 -15.05 -13.18
C ASP A 225 -15.65 -15.87 -11.92
N ASN A 226 -14.98 -15.57 -10.81
CA ASN A 226 -15.11 -16.34 -9.60
C ASN A 226 -16.51 -16.14 -8.94
N PRO A 227 -17.27 -17.22 -8.64
CA PRO A 227 -18.59 -17.12 -8.03
C PRO A 227 -18.59 -16.45 -6.65
N MET A 228 -17.54 -16.64 -5.85
CA MET A 228 -17.40 -15.99 -4.55
C MET A 228 -17.28 -14.47 -4.72
N ILE A 229 -16.48 -14.01 -5.66
CA ILE A 229 -16.33 -12.59 -5.96
C ILE A 229 -17.65 -12.00 -6.47
N LYS A 230 -18.32 -12.69 -7.39
CA LYS A 230 -19.65 -12.29 -7.87
C LYS A 230 -20.63 -12.11 -6.71
N ARG A 231 -20.69 -13.08 -5.80
CA ARG A 231 -21.56 -13.03 -4.63
C ARG A 231 -21.21 -11.92 -3.63
N TYR A 232 -19.92 -11.73 -3.30
CA TYR A 232 -19.51 -10.79 -2.24
C TYR A 232 -19.33 -9.35 -2.73
N TYR A 233 -19.04 -9.14 -4.02
CA TYR A 233 -18.67 -7.84 -4.53
C TYR A 233 -19.52 -7.33 -5.70
N LEU A 234 -20.18 -8.21 -6.46
CA LEU A 234 -20.96 -7.84 -7.64
C LEU A 234 -22.48 -8.02 -7.45
N GLY A 235 -22.92 -8.56 -6.31
CA GLY A 235 -24.34 -8.68 -5.99
C GLY A 235 -25.11 -9.71 -6.86
N ALA A 236 -24.39 -10.68 -7.43
CA ALA A 236 -24.97 -11.73 -8.28
C ALA A 236 -25.16 -13.04 -7.50
#